data_6348311c29e127494381a4c2080d5671
#
_entry.id   6348311c29e127494381a4c2080d5671
#
_cell.length_a   1.000
_cell.length_b   1.000
_cell.length_c   1.000
_cell.angle_alpha   90.00
_cell.angle_beta   90.00
_cell.angle_gamma   90.00
#
_symmetry.space_group_name_H-M   'P 1'
#
loop_
_entity.id
_entity.type
_entity.pdbx_description
1 polymer ?
#
loop_
_entity_poly.entity_id
_entity_poly.type
_entity_poly.pdbx_seq_one_letter_code
_entity_poly.pdbx_strand_id
1 'polypeptide(L)'
;MDGIIDNLTSAINTWNSKLAEIWLLLTESPKSFKGGDIWKIIVKVHEGLQAIGLALLVLFFVWGLIRTCTSWQDVKRPEQAFKLFLRFIIARTLVLYGMELMTKIFEIVQGIIQSITETVGLGVSNETVIPQEIVDAVSNTGFLESIPLWAVTLLGSIFITILSFVMILTVYEIGRAHV
;
A
#
# COMPACT_ATOMS: atom_id res chain seq x y z
N MET A 1 2.29 -27.75 32.81
CA MET A 1 1.16 -27.54 31.86
C MET A 1 1.18 -26.15 31.28
N ASP A 2 1.53 -25.13 32.04
CA ASP A 2 1.59 -23.72 31.58
C ASP A 2 2.47 -23.55 30.33
N GLY A 3 3.62 -24.23 30.24
CA GLY A 3 4.52 -24.10 29.11
C GLY A 3 3.98 -24.57 27.73
N ILE A 4 2.98 -25.46 27.70
CA ILE A 4 2.33 -25.91 26.44
C ILE A 4 1.42 -24.81 25.91
N ILE A 5 0.59 -24.28 26.78
CA ILE A 5 -0.35 -23.19 26.43
C ILE A 5 0.44 -21.92 26.13
N ASP A 6 1.52 -21.63 26.89
CA ASP A 6 2.38 -20.48 26.67
C ASP A 6 3.08 -20.53 25.30
N ASN A 7 3.59 -21.70 24.89
CA ASN A 7 4.22 -21.88 23.58
C ASN A 7 3.21 -21.59 22.45
N LEU A 8 2.01 -22.16 22.51
CA LEU A 8 0.96 -21.94 21.51
C LEU A 8 0.46 -20.51 21.51
N THR A 9 0.22 -19.92 22.67
CA THR A 9 -0.23 -18.53 22.81
C THR A 9 0.81 -17.57 22.24
N SER A 10 2.11 -17.79 22.55
CA SER A 10 3.20 -16.97 22.03
C SER A 10 3.30 -17.04 20.49
N ALA A 11 3.16 -18.26 19.92
CA ALA A 11 3.20 -18.45 18.48
C ALA A 11 2.01 -17.78 17.78
N ILE A 12 0.79 -17.93 18.34
CA ILE A 12 -0.42 -17.31 17.80
C ILE A 12 -0.36 -15.78 17.92
N ASN A 13 0.13 -15.25 19.03
CA ASN A 13 0.32 -13.81 19.19
C ASN A 13 1.33 -13.25 18.18
N THR A 14 2.43 -13.99 17.92
CA THR A 14 3.38 -13.64 16.88
C THR A 14 2.73 -13.64 15.51
N TRP A 15 1.94 -14.65 15.20
CA TRP A 15 1.16 -14.75 13.97
C TRP A 15 0.20 -13.56 13.80
N ASN A 16 -0.62 -13.29 14.80
CA ASN A 16 -1.57 -12.18 14.78
C ASN A 16 -0.89 -10.82 14.64
N SER A 17 0.23 -10.63 15.34
CA SER A 17 1.06 -9.42 15.23
C SER A 17 1.60 -9.23 13.81
N LYS A 18 2.08 -10.31 13.16
CA LYS A 18 2.57 -10.24 11.78
C LYS A 18 1.44 -10.05 10.76
N LEU A 19 0.29 -10.62 10.99
CA LEU A 19 -0.90 -10.33 10.19
C LEU A 19 -1.32 -8.86 10.29
N ALA A 20 -1.34 -8.31 11.50
CA ALA A 20 -1.65 -6.90 11.72
C ALA A 20 -0.64 -5.96 11.04
N GLU A 21 0.67 -6.31 11.11
CA GLU A 21 1.73 -5.56 10.41
C GLU A 21 1.55 -5.59 8.89
N ILE A 22 1.27 -6.76 8.31
CA ILE A 22 0.99 -6.91 6.88
C ILE A 22 -0.24 -6.09 6.49
N TRP A 23 -1.29 -6.17 7.30
CA TRP A 23 -2.51 -5.43 7.08
C TRP A 23 -2.27 -3.92 7.06
N LEU A 24 -1.52 -3.43 8.04
CA LEU A 24 -1.12 -2.03 8.10
C LEU A 24 -0.36 -1.62 6.82
N LEU A 25 0.61 -2.44 6.38
CA LEU A 25 1.39 -2.17 5.17
C LEU A 25 0.53 -2.12 3.90
N LEU A 26 -0.49 -2.97 3.80
CA LEU A 26 -1.39 -3.03 2.63
C LEU A 26 -2.44 -1.92 2.62
N THR A 27 -2.86 -1.45 3.78
CA THR A 27 -3.93 -0.45 3.92
C THR A 27 -3.40 0.96 4.18
N GLU A 28 -2.12 1.12 4.56
CA GLU A 28 -1.54 2.42 4.84
C GLU A 28 -1.43 3.26 3.56
N SER A 29 -1.82 4.54 3.68
CA SER A 29 -1.70 5.48 2.57
C SER A 29 -0.22 5.75 2.24
N PRO A 30 0.16 5.91 0.97
CA PRO A 30 1.49 6.41 0.60
C PRO A 30 1.87 7.72 1.30
N LYS A 31 0.88 8.52 1.71
CA LYS A 31 1.10 9.77 2.46
C LYS A 31 1.57 9.54 3.90
N SER A 32 1.05 8.51 4.56
CA SER A 32 1.35 8.20 5.97
C SER A 32 2.45 7.17 6.13
N PHE A 33 2.76 6.44 5.06
CA PHE A 33 3.73 5.36 5.08
C PHE A 33 5.05 5.78 5.74
N LYS A 34 5.43 5.05 6.78
CA LYS A 34 6.62 5.32 7.62
C LYS A 34 6.70 6.78 8.11
N GLY A 35 5.57 7.33 8.56
CA GLY A 35 5.49 8.70 9.09
C GLY A 35 5.47 9.79 8.01
N GLY A 36 5.33 9.43 6.74
CA GLY A 36 5.16 10.36 5.63
C GLY A 36 6.43 11.07 5.16
N ASP A 37 7.62 10.69 5.63
CA ASP A 37 8.86 11.36 5.24
C ASP A 37 9.21 11.13 3.78
N ILE A 38 8.96 9.93 3.27
CA ILE A 38 9.13 9.62 1.84
C ILE A 38 8.18 10.47 1.00
N TRP A 39 6.94 10.63 1.44
CA TRP A 39 5.95 11.44 0.75
C TRP A 39 6.36 12.92 0.67
N LYS A 40 6.91 13.48 1.75
CA LYS A 40 7.44 14.85 1.76
C LYS A 40 8.55 15.06 0.73
N ILE A 41 9.41 14.06 0.55
CA ILE A 41 10.48 14.10 -0.47
C ILE A 41 9.86 14.06 -1.87
N ILE A 42 8.89 13.18 -2.11
CA ILE A 42 8.18 13.07 -3.38
C ILE A 42 7.51 14.39 -3.74
N VAL A 43 6.83 15.03 -2.78
CA VAL A 43 6.18 16.33 -2.98
C VAL A 43 7.21 17.41 -3.37
N LYS A 44 8.33 17.50 -2.67
CA LYS A 44 9.39 18.48 -3.00
C LYS A 44 9.99 18.25 -4.39
N VAL A 45 10.24 16.99 -4.76
CA VAL A 45 10.73 16.65 -6.11
C VAL A 45 9.69 17.02 -7.16
N HIS A 46 8.40 16.73 -6.88
CA HIS A 46 7.32 17.09 -7.78
C HIS A 46 7.21 18.60 -7.99
N GLU A 47 7.31 19.41 -6.93
CA GLU A 47 7.29 20.89 -7.02
C GLU A 47 8.40 21.41 -7.93
N GLY A 48 9.62 20.86 -7.80
CA GLY A 48 10.74 21.21 -8.68
C GLY A 48 10.50 20.81 -10.15
N LEU A 49 10.01 19.60 -10.38
CA LEU A 49 9.68 19.11 -11.72
C LEU A 49 8.49 19.85 -12.34
N GLN A 50 7.52 20.26 -11.52
CA GLN A 50 6.36 21.03 -11.95
C GLN A 50 6.77 22.40 -12.54
N ALA A 51 7.70 23.09 -11.89
CA ALA A 51 8.21 24.36 -12.39
C ALA A 51 8.88 24.21 -13.76
N ILE A 52 9.73 23.18 -13.92
CA ILE A 52 10.38 22.86 -15.20
C ILE A 52 9.34 22.45 -16.26
N GLY A 53 8.39 21.60 -15.87
CA GLY A 53 7.31 21.14 -16.76
C GLY A 53 6.46 22.28 -17.29
N LEU A 54 6.09 23.24 -16.43
CA LEU A 54 5.34 24.43 -16.83
C LEU A 54 6.15 25.33 -17.79
N ALA A 55 7.45 25.53 -17.51
CA ALA A 55 8.32 26.31 -18.39
C ALA A 55 8.42 25.69 -19.78
N LEU A 56 8.63 24.37 -19.86
CA LEU A 56 8.68 23.63 -21.13
C LEU A 56 7.32 23.67 -21.84
N LEU A 57 6.23 23.55 -21.12
CA LEU A 57 4.87 23.61 -21.68
C LEU A 57 4.62 24.96 -22.36
N VAL A 58 5.01 26.07 -21.72
CA VAL A 58 4.89 27.41 -22.30
C VAL A 58 5.79 27.52 -23.54
N LEU A 59 7.01 27.03 -23.47
CA LEU A 59 7.95 27.06 -24.60
C LEU A 59 7.38 26.29 -25.82
N PHE A 60 6.88 25.07 -25.60
CA PHE A 60 6.28 24.30 -26.70
C PHE A 60 4.98 24.90 -27.20
N PHE A 61 4.21 25.55 -26.35
CA PHE A 61 3.00 26.27 -26.76
C PHE A 61 3.33 27.44 -27.68
N VAL A 62 4.32 28.28 -27.28
CA VAL A 62 4.79 29.42 -28.12
C VAL A 62 5.35 28.92 -29.43
N TRP A 63 6.20 27.86 -29.39
CA TRP A 63 6.71 27.24 -30.60
C TRP A 63 5.59 26.73 -31.52
N GLY A 64 4.58 26.08 -30.97
CA GLY A 64 3.39 25.63 -31.70
C GLY A 64 2.61 26.78 -32.34
N LEU A 65 2.43 27.89 -31.60
CA LEU A 65 1.80 29.09 -32.15
C LEU A 65 2.60 29.68 -33.31
N ILE A 66 3.91 29.86 -33.14
CA ILE A 66 4.79 30.38 -34.21
C ILE A 66 4.67 29.51 -35.47
N ARG A 67 4.76 28.19 -35.32
CA ARG A 67 4.64 27.23 -36.42
C ARG A 67 3.27 27.31 -37.11
N THR A 68 2.21 27.50 -36.36
CA THR A 68 0.84 27.63 -36.90
C THR A 68 0.64 28.98 -37.59
N CYS A 69 1.23 30.06 -37.06
CA CYS A 69 1.11 31.41 -37.62
C CYS A 69 2.02 31.66 -38.84
N THR A 70 3.10 30.86 -39.05
CA THR A 70 4.03 31.04 -40.16
C THR A 70 3.45 30.57 -41.49
N SER A 71 2.40 29.77 -41.49
CA SER A 71 1.71 29.32 -42.70
C SER A 71 0.53 30.25 -43.00
N TRP A 72 0.64 31.11 -44.01
CA TRP A 72 -0.42 32.06 -44.44
C TRP A 72 -1.77 31.41 -44.75
N GLN A 73 -1.79 30.11 -45.04
CA GLN A 73 -3.01 29.34 -45.31
C GLN A 73 -3.71 28.89 -44.02
N ASP A 74 -3.00 28.74 -42.91
CA ASP A 74 -3.56 28.24 -41.62
C ASP A 74 -4.12 29.37 -40.75
N VAL A 75 -3.71 30.64 -40.96
CA VAL A 75 -4.30 31.82 -40.26
C VAL A 75 -5.78 31.98 -40.54
N LYS A 76 -6.29 31.42 -41.63
CA LYS A 76 -7.72 31.41 -41.98
C LYS A 76 -8.54 30.35 -41.24
N ARG A 77 -7.92 29.52 -40.41
CA ARG A 77 -8.63 28.46 -39.67
C ARG A 77 -8.50 28.67 -38.15
N PRO A 78 -9.31 29.52 -37.54
CA PRO A 78 -9.29 29.82 -36.11
C PRO A 78 -9.48 28.55 -35.24
N GLU A 79 -10.08 27.52 -35.81
CA GLU A 79 -10.29 26.23 -35.13
C GLU A 79 -8.98 25.52 -34.72
N GLN A 80 -7.91 25.69 -35.50
CA GLN A 80 -6.62 25.05 -35.19
C GLN A 80 -5.95 25.74 -34.00
N ALA A 81 -5.98 27.07 -33.96
CA ALA A 81 -5.49 27.85 -32.82
C ALA A 81 -6.27 27.52 -31.54
N PHE A 82 -7.61 27.38 -31.65
CA PHE A 82 -8.46 26.99 -30.52
C PHE A 82 -8.14 25.58 -30.01
N LYS A 83 -7.93 24.61 -30.91
CA LYS A 83 -7.49 23.25 -30.52
C LYS A 83 -6.14 23.24 -29.80
N LEU A 84 -5.19 24.04 -30.27
CA LEU A 84 -3.88 24.17 -29.63
C LEU A 84 -4.01 24.76 -28.22
N PHE A 85 -4.82 25.82 -28.10
CA PHE A 85 -5.11 26.46 -26.80
C PHE A 85 -5.79 25.51 -25.81
N LEU A 86 -6.78 24.75 -26.28
CA LEU A 86 -7.47 23.75 -25.45
C LEU A 86 -6.50 22.67 -24.95
N ARG A 87 -5.62 22.15 -25.83
CA ARG A 87 -4.57 21.20 -25.44
C ARG A 87 -3.61 21.79 -24.40
N PHE A 88 -3.26 23.05 -24.56
CA PHE A 88 -2.41 23.74 -23.58
C PHE A 88 -3.08 23.85 -22.21
N ILE A 89 -4.38 24.22 -22.15
CA ILE A 89 -5.12 24.31 -20.90
C ILE A 89 -5.17 22.94 -20.21
N ILE A 90 -5.52 21.88 -20.96
CA ILE A 90 -5.59 20.52 -20.40
C ILE A 90 -4.23 20.09 -19.86
N ALA A 91 -3.15 20.27 -20.64
CA ALA A 91 -1.82 19.90 -20.22
C ALA A 91 -1.35 20.70 -18.99
N ARG A 92 -1.61 22.01 -18.97
CA ARG A 92 -1.33 22.87 -17.81
C ARG A 92 -2.06 22.39 -16.56
N THR A 93 -3.34 22.10 -16.67
CA THR A 93 -4.16 21.62 -15.57
C THR A 93 -3.63 20.30 -15.03
N LEU A 94 -3.23 19.37 -15.91
CA LEU A 94 -2.66 18.09 -15.53
C LEU A 94 -1.32 18.25 -14.79
N VAL A 95 -0.45 19.16 -15.24
CA VAL A 95 0.83 19.45 -14.58
C VAL A 95 0.61 20.12 -13.23
N LEU A 96 -0.33 21.07 -13.12
CA LEU A 96 -0.61 21.79 -11.87
C LEU A 96 -1.25 20.90 -10.81
N TYR A 97 -2.22 20.09 -11.19
CA TYR A 97 -3.05 19.29 -10.28
C TYR A 97 -2.69 17.81 -10.28
N GLY A 98 -1.60 17.41 -10.96
CA GLY A 98 -1.21 16.01 -11.10
C GLY A 98 -0.99 15.29 -9.77
N MET A 99 -0.37 15.97 -8.79
CA MET A 99 -0.16 15.42 -7.45
C MET A 99 -1.47 15.28 -6.66
N GLU A 100 -2.37 16.24 -6.81
CA GLU A 100 -3.69 16.18 -6.17
C GLU A 100 -4.53 15.04 -6.78
N LEU A 101 -4.50 14.90 -8.11
CA LEU A 101 -5.16 13.82 -8.81
C LEU A 101 -4.63 12.45 -8.34
N MET A 102 -3.31 12.28 -8.28
CA MET A 102 -2.68 11.05 -7.79
C MET A 102 -3.09 10.74 -6.36
N THR A 103 -3.10 11.77 -5.50
CA THR A 103 -3.56 11.64 -4.12
C THR A 103 -5.01 11.15 -4.04
N LYS A 104 -5.91 11.72 -4.87
CA LYS A 104 -7.31 11.30 -4.92
C LYS A 104 -7.49 9.87 -5.42
N ILE A 105 -6.66 9.44 -6.38
CA ILE A 105 -6.64 8.05 -6.82
C ILE A 105 -6.25 7.13 -5.66
N PHE A 106 -5.22 7.46 -4.89
CA PHE A 106 -4.84 6.66 -3.71
C PHE A 106 -5.95 6.62 -2.65
N GLU A 107 -6.63 7.72 -2.40
CA GLU A 107 -7.76 7.77 -1.46
C GLU A 107 -8.91 6.85 -1.92
N ILE A 108 -9.22 6.82 -3.21
CA ILE A 108 -10.23 5.92 -3.79
C ILE A 108 -9.80 4.46 -3.62
N VAL A 109 -8.55 4.12 -3.97
CA VAL A 109 -8.02 2.76 -3.82
C VAL A 109 -8.07 2.30 -2.36
N GLN A 110 -7.70 3.17 -1.41
CA GLN A 110 -7.83 2.87 0.01
C GLN A 110 -9.28 2.61 0.44
N GLY A 111 -10.22 3.43 -0.03
CA GLY A 111 -11.65 3.20 0.25
C GLY A 111 -12.13 1.85 -0.28
N ILE A 112 -11.67 1.44 -1.47
CA ILE A 112 -11.98 0.12 -2.04
C ILE A 112 -11.39 -1.00 -1.18
N ILE A 113 -10.11 -0.89 -0.79
CA ILE A 113 -9.45 -1.88 0.06
C ILE A 113 -10.20 -2.00 1.39
N GLN A 114 -10.54 -0.89 2.03
CA GLN A 114 -11.28 -0.89 3.29
C GLN A 114 -12.67 -1.55 3.13
N SER A 115 -13.40 -1.24 2.06
CA SER A 115 -14.71 -1.83 1.77
C SER A 115 -14.63 -3.35 1.55
N ILE A 116 -13.61 -3.81 0.82
CA ILE A 116 -13.36 -5.25 0.62
C ILE A 116 -13.06 -5.91 1.96
N THR A 117 -12.22 -5.29 2.78
CA THR A 117 -11.84 -5.79 4.11
C THR A 117 -13.03 -5.97 5.03
N GLU A 118 -13.88 -4.96 5.11
CA GLU A 118 -15.09 -4.98 5.93
C GLU A 118 -16.07 -6.05 5.44
N THR A 119 -16.18 -6.20 4.10
CA THR A 119 -17.10 -7.16 3.49
C THR A 119 -16.64 -8.62 3.67
N VAL A 120 -15.34 -8.86 3.55
CA VAL A 120 -14.75 -10.22 3.64
C VAL A 120 -14.44 -10.61 5.09
N GLY A 121 -14.52 -9.67 6.03
CA GLY A 121 -14.21 -9.90 7.44
C GLY A 121 -12.71 -10.14 7.70
N LEU A 122 -11.83 -9.72 6.77
CA LEU A 122 -10.37 -9.84 6.89
C LEU A 122 -9.74 -8.74 7.76
N GLY A 123 -10.55 -7.97 8.47
CA GLY A 123 -10.07 -6.92 9.38
C GLY A 123 -9.36 -7.49 10.61
N VAL A 124 -8.66 -6.63 11.32
CA VAL A 124 -7.89 -6.89 12.55
C VAL A 124 -8.73 -7.55 13.68
N SER A 125 -10.05 -7.59 13.52
CA SER A 125 -11.00 -8.18 14.48
C SER A 125 -11.05 -9.71 14.48
N ASN A 126 -10.43 -10.38 13.51
CA ASN A 126 -10.37 -11.84 13.45
C ASN A 126 -9.01 -12.34 13.96
N GLU A 127 -8.65 -11.95 15.17
CA GLU A 127 -7.48 -12.55 15.83
C GLU A 127 -7.68 -14.05 15.98
N THR A 128 -6.69 -14.82 15.55
CA THR A 128 -6.65 -16.25 15.79
C THR A 128 -6.46 -16.47 17.29
N VAL A 129 -7.40 -17.15 17.92
CA VAL A 129 -7.33 -17.54 19.34
C VAL A 129 -7.30 -19.05 19.46
N ILE A 130 -6.67 -19.55 20.53
CA ILE A 130 -6.67 -20.97 20.82
C ILE A 130 -8.11 -21.36 21.24
N PRO A 131 -8.74 -22.34 20.57
CA PRO A 131 -10.04 -22.85 21.01
C PRO A 131 -10.00 -23.35 22.46
N GLN A 132 -11.05 -23.04 23.22
CA GLN A 132 -11.12 -23.40 24.64
C GLN A 132 -11.03 -24.91 24.85
N GLU A 133 -11.56 -25.71 23.90
CA GLU A 133 -11.47 -27.16 23.93
C GLU A 133 -10.02 -27.67 23.95
N ILE A 134 -9.09 -26.98 23.23
CA ILE A 134 -7.67 -27.32 23.25
C ILE A 134 -7.05 -26.97 24.61
N VAL A 135 -7.42 -25.82 25.18
CA VAL A 135 -6.96 -25.40 26.52
C VAL A 135 -7.39 -26.40 27.57
N ASP A 136 -8.65 -26.82 27.52
CA ASP A 136 -9.23 -27.78 28.46
C ASP A 136 -8.63 -29.17 28.30
N ALA A 137 -8.40 -29.62 27.05
CA ALA A 137 -7.74 -30.91 26.77
C ALA A 137 -6.31 -30.93 27.32
N VAL A 138 -5.54 -29.87 27.09
CA VAL A 138 -4.17 -29.74 27.63
C VAL A 138 -4.16 -29.70 29.16
N SER A 139 -5.09 -28.98 29.75
CA SER A 139 -5.18 -28.85 31.21
C SER A 139 -5.56 -30.16 31.94
N ASN A 140 -6.27 -31.05 31.23
CA ASN A 140 -6.69 -32.37 31.77
C ASN A 140 -5.68 -33.49 31.48
N THR A 141 -4.56 -33.20 30.76
CA THR A 141 -3.55 -34.20 30.39
C THR A 141 -2.67 -34.55 31.59
N GLY A 142 -2.38 -35.85 31.80
CA GLY A 142 -1.51 -36.32 32.84
C GLY A 142 -0.04 -35.87 32.64
N PHE A 143 0.79 -35.87 33.75
CA PHE A 143 2.17 -35.40 33.70
C PHE A 143 3.01 -36.18 32.69
N LEU A 144 2.90 -37.49 32.58
CA LEU A 144 3.65 -38.32 31.65
C LEU A 144 3.25 -38.09 30.18
N GLU A 145 1.99 -37.81 29.95
CA GLU A 145 1.44 -37.55 28.63
C GLU A 145 1.71 -36.09 28.16
N SER A 146 1.98 -35.19 29.09
CA SER A 146 2.31 -33.80 28.80
C SER A 146 3.69 -33.60 28.17
N ILE A 147 4.68 -34.53 28.40
CA ILE A 147 6.01 -34.39 27.85
C ILE A 147 6.06 -34.47 26.32
N PRO A 148 5.50 -35.50 25.65
CA PRO A 148 5.44 -35.54 24.19
C PRO A 148 4.59 -34.41 23.63
N LEU A 149 3.49 -34.04 24.31
CA LEU A 149 2.63 -32.94 23.89
C LEU A 149 3.36 -31.60 23.93
N TRP A 150 4.16 -31.36 24.98
CA TRP A 150 5.03 -30.16 25.06
C TRP A 150 6.04 -30.11 23.92
N ALA A 151 6.70 -31.24 23.59
CA ALA A 151 7.65 -31.28 22.48
C ALA A 151 6.97 -30.97 21.12
N VAL A 152 5.78 -31.55 20.87
CA VAL A 152 5.03 -31.31 19.65
C VAL A 152 4.55 -29.85 19.57
N THR A 153 4.07 -29.27 20.67
CA THR A 153 3.61 -27.86 20.69
C THR A 153 4.79 -26.90 20.55
N LEU A 154 5.96 -27.22 21.10
CA LEU A 154 7.19 -26.43 20.90
C LEU A 154 7.61 -26.43 19.43
N LEU A 155 7.65 -27.60 18.79
CA LEU A 155 7.96 -27.68 17.35
C LEU A 155 6.92 -26.95 16.51
N GLY A 156 5.64 -27.11 16.84
CA GLY A 156 4.55 -26.40 16.16
C GLY A 156 4.64 -24.88 16.31
N SER A 157 4.98 -24.39 17.51
CA SER A 157 5.15 -22.94 17.75
C SER A 157 6.33 -22.36 16.98
N ILE A 158 7.45 -23.07 16.89
CA ILE A 158 8.60 -22.68 16.07
C ILE A 158 8.19 -22.63 14.59
N PHE A 159 7.47 -23.63 14.12
CA PHE A 159 7.00 -23.67 12.73
C PHE A 159 6.06 -22.52 12.41
N ILE A 160 5.08 -22.22 13.25
CA ILE A 160 4.18 -21.07 13.09
C ILE A 160 4.95 -19.74 13.08
N THR A 161 5.94 -19.61 13.95
CA THR A 161 6.79 -18.42 14.01
C THR A 161 7.60 -18.25 12.72
N ILE A 162 8.19 -19.32 12.19
CA ILE A 162 8.90 -19.28 10.91
C ILE A 162 7.96 -18.90 9.78
N LEU A 163 6.76 -19.51 9.71
CA LEU A 163 5.75 -19.16 8.69
C LEU A 163 5.33 -17.69 8.78
N SER A 164 5.20 -17.14 10.00
CA SER A 164 4.87 -15.73 10.21
C SER A 164 5.93 -14.80 9.61
N PHE A 165 7.22 -15.15 9.79
CA PHE A 165 8.32 -14.41 9.18
C PHE A 165 8.37 -14.56 7.66
N VAL A 166 8.19 -15.77 7.14
CA VAL A 166 8.13 -16.00 5.68
C VAL A 166 7.00 -15.19 5.05
N MET A 167 5.84 -15.17 5.67
CA MET A 167 4.69 -14.42 5.19
C MET A 167 4.97 -12.92 5.08
N ILE A 168 5.56 -12.30 6.11
CA ILE A 168 5.87 -10.87 6.07
C ILE A 168 6.98 -10.57 5.05
N LEU A 169 8.02 -11.43 4.95
CA LEU A 169 9.08 -11.28 3.96
C LEU A 169 8.54 -11.36 2.53
N THR A 170 7.60 -12.27 2.27
CA THR A 170 6.93 -12.40 0.97
C THR A 170 6.20 -11.12 0.58
N VAL A 171 5.50 -10.49 1.54
CA VAL A 171 4.82 -9.20 1.28
C VAL A 171 5.83 -8.09 0.96
N TYR A 172 6.95 -8.03 1.68
CA TYR A 172 8.03 -7.07 1.38
C TYR A 172 8.68 -7.34 0.02
N GLU A 173 8.88 -8.60 -0.35
CA GLU A 173 9.47 -8.98 -1.64
C GLU A 173 8.54 -8.61 -2.81
N ILE A 174 7.24 -8.87 -2.70
CA ILE A 174 6.24 -8.48 -3.70
C ILE A 174 6.23 -6.95 -3.85
N GLY A 175 6.24 -6.20 -2.74
CA GLY A 175 6.34 -4.74 -2.75
C GLY A 175 7.61 -4.24 -3.45
N ARG A 176 8.73 -4.93 -3.29
CA ARG A 176 10.01 -4.57 -3.92
C ARG A 176 10.09 -4.92 -5.41
N ALA A 177 9.44 -6.00 -5.84
CA ALA A 177 9.47 -6.46 -7.23
C ALA A 177 8.65 -5.57 -8.17
N HIS A 178 7.78 -4.70 -7.65
CA HIS A 178 6.90 -3.81 -8.41
C HIS A 178 7.33 -2.34 -8.35
N VAL A 179 8.50 -2.03 -7.78
CA VAL A 179 9.15 -0.71 -7.77
C VAL A 179 10.35 -0.72 -8.70
#